data_32dc49f50936443ce2730687e5776534
#
_entry.id   32dc49f50936443ce2730687e5776534
#
_cell.length_a   1.000
_cell.length_b   1.000
_cell.length_c   1.000
_cell.angle_alpha   90.00
_cell.angle_beta   90.00
_cell.angle_gamma   90.00
#
_symmetry.space_group_name_H-M   'P 1'
#
loop_
_entity.id
_entity.type
_entity.pdbx_description
1 polymer ?
#
loop_
_entity_poly.entity_id
_entity_poly.type
_entity_poly.pdbx_seq_one_letter_code
_entity_poly.pdbx_strand_id
1 'polypeptide(L)'
;CDWSSDVCSSDLICGYVFEGQAAPEKCPQCGAPASKFSEMTEGAKEYADEHRVGVAKGVDERIVEGLRMNFNGECSEVGMYLAMSRVADRQGYPEIAEAYKRYAFEEAEHAAKFAELLGEVLTDDTKKNLEMRAAAEQGACAGKKELATLAKQLNLDAIHDTVHEMAKDEARHGRAFDGL
;
A
#
# COMPACT_ATOMS: atom_id res chain seq x y z
N CYS A 1 -30.42 -8.95 -14.80
CA CYS A 1 -31.40 -8.31 -15.68
C CYS A 1 -32.52 -9.30 -15.94
N ASP A 2 -33.75 -8.89 -15.73
CA ASP A 2 -34.91 -9.75 -15.86
C ASP A 2 -35.49 -9.65 -17.31
N TRP A 3 -36.26 -10.61 -17.72
CA TRP A 3 -36.77 -11.02 -19.02
C TRP A 3 -37.56 -9.96 -19.84
N SER A 4 -37.25 -8.69 -19.73
CA SER A 4 -37.80 -7.63 -20.57
C SER A 4 -36.81 -7.25 -21.68
N SER A 5 -37.29 -6.61 -22.73
CA SER A 5 -36.47 -6.11 -23.83
C SER A 5 -35.50 -4.99 -23.47
N ASP A 6 -35.21 -4.82 -22.17
CA ASP A 6 -34.31 -3.81 -21.68
C ASP A 6 -32.86 -4.32 -21.66
N VAL A 7 -31.96 -3.47 -22.12
CA VAL A 7 -30.53 -3.74 -22.17
C VAL A 7 -29.87 -3.22 -20.87
N CYS A 8 -29.05 -4.05 -20.23
CA CYS A 8 -28.19 -3.58 -19.18
C CYS A 8 -26.96 -2.93 -19.76
N SER A 9 -26.62 -1.73 -19.30
CA SER A 9 -25.37 -1.07 -19.67
C SER A 9 -24.60 -0.65 -18.42
N SER A 10 -23.27 -0.75 -18.48
CA SER A 10 -22.36 -0.38 -17.40
C SER A 10 -21.57 0.87 -17.78
N ASP A 11 -21.49 1.83 -16.84
CA ASP A 11 -20.62 3.00 -16.93
C ASP A 11 -19.16 2.58 -16.74
N LEU A 12 -18.33 2.79 -17.74
CA LEU A 12 -16.90 2.42 -17.75
C LEU A 12 -16.03 3.30 -16.82
N ILE A 13 -16.60 4.35 -16.22
CA ILE A 13 -15.88 5.25 -15.30
C ILE A 13 -16.10 4.84 -13.84
N CYS A 14 -17.36 4.64 -13.42
CA CYS A 14 -17.69 4.35 -12.02
C CYS A 14 -18.37 3.00 -11.79
N GLY A 15 -18.61 2.21 -12.85
CA GLY A 15 -19.26 0.90 -12.76
C GLY A 15 -20.76 0.94 -12.49
N TYR A 16 -21.41 2.10 -12.56
CA TYR A 16 -22.86 2.19 -12.38
C TYR A 16 -23.59 1.39 -13.46
N VAL A 17 -24.50 0.50 -13.07
CA VAL A 17 -25.30 -0.30 -13.96
C VAL A 17 -26.66 0.34 -14.16
N PHE A 18 -27.06 0.51 -15.42
CA PHE A 18 -28.36 1.03 -15.83
C PHE A 18 -29.13 -0.01 -16.61
N GLU A 19 -30.40 -0.20 -16.27
CA GLU A 19 -31.34 -1.06 -16.96
C GLU A 19 -32.34 -0.19 -17.74
N GLY A 20 -32.42 -0.34 -19.06
CA GLY A 20 -33.33 0.40 -19.92
C GLY A 20 -32.99 0.23 -21.39
N GLN A 21 -33.80 0.83 -22.28
CA GLN A 21 -33.65 0.66 -23.73
C GLN A 21 -32.42 1.36 -24.31
N ALA A 22 -31.84 2.33 -23.58
CA ALA A 22 -30.63 3.02 -23.99
C ALA A 22 -29.94 3.61 -22.73
N ALA A 23 -28.60 3.76 -22.80
CA ALA A 23 -27.84 4.41 -21.74
C ALA A 23 -28.35 5.83 -21.44
N PRO A 24 -28.38 6.29 -20.20
CA PRO A 24 -28.81 7.64 -19.84
C PRO A 24 -27.85 8.68 -20.44
N GLU A 25 -28.34 9.88 -20.76
CA GLU A 25 -27.50 10.97 -21.30
C GLU A 25 -26.28 11.27 -20.41
N LYS A 26 -26.48 11.14 -19.09
CA LYS A 26 -25.42 11.29 -18.08
C LYS A 26 -25.60 10.27 -16.98
N CYS A 27 -24.50 9.72 -16.52
CA CYS A 27 -24.48 8.82 -15.37
C CYS A 27 -24.99 9.54 -14.11
N PRO A 28 -26.01 9.00 -13.42
CA PRO A 28 -26.55 9.65 -12.22
C PRO A 28 -25.57 9.64 -11.04
N GLN A 29 -24.55 8.77 -11.07
CA GLN A 29 -23.56 8.65 -9.99
C GLN A 29 -22.33 9.54 -10.21
N CYS A 30 -21.75 9.56 -11.43
CA CYS A 30 -20.50 10.29 -11.68
C CYS A 30 -20.61 11.41 -12.75
N GLY A 31 -21.77 11.53 -13.41
CA GLY A 31 -22.00 12.54 -14.46
C GLY A 31 -21.35 12.22 -15.82
N ALA A 32 -20.76 11.04 -16.00
CA ALA A 32 -20.15 10.62 -17.25
C ALA A 32 -21.20 10.60 -18.40
N PRO A 33 -20.84 10.99 -19.64
CA PRO A 33 -21.77 11.02 -20.76
C PRO A 33 -22.14 9.60 -21.23
N ALA A 34 -23.26 9.45 -21.91
CA ALA A 34 -23.75 8.18 -22.45
C ALA A 34 -22.70 7.40 -23.26
N SER A 35 -21.76 8.09 -23.93
CA SER A 35 -20.67 7.47 -24.67
C SER A 35 -19.67 6.67 -23.82
N LYS A 36 -19.78 6.75 -22.50
CA LYS A 36 -18.97 5.97 -21.52
C LYS A 36 -19.72 4.77 -20.97
N PHE A 37 -20.93 4.50 -21.45
CA PHE A 37 -21.64 3.27 -21.14
C PHE A 37 -21.32 2.19 -22.19
N SER A 38 -21.16 0.97 -21.72
CA SER A 38 -21.03 -0.23 -22.54
C SER A 38 -22.20 -1.18 -22.27
N GLU A 39 -22.77 -1.73 -23.32
CA GLU A 39 -23.82 -2.74 -23.19
C GLU A 39 -23.25 -4.00 -22.52
N MET A 40 -23.93 -4.45 -21.48
CA MET A 40 -23.61 -5.71 -20.81
C MET A 40 -24.26 -6.85 -21.60
N THR A 41 -23.52 -7.48 -22.48
CA THR A 41 -23.98 -8.70 -23.14
C THR A 41 -23.95 -9.86 -22.14
N GLU A 42 -24.96 -10.74 -22.20
CA GLU A 42 -24.98 -12.03 -21.45
C GLU A 42 -23.99 -13.03 -22.05
N GLY A 43 -22.74 -12.63 -22.19
CA GLY A 43 -21.62 -13.56 -22.29
C GLY A 43 -21.18 -13.93 -20.88
N ALA A 44 -20.47 -15.04 -20.73
CA ALA A 44 -19.87 -15.41 -19.44
C ALA A 44 -19.30 -14.16 -18.78
N LYS A 45 -19.84 -13.77 -17.61
CA LYS A 45 -19.35 -12.60 -16.88
C LYS A 45 -17.88 -12.84 -16.60
N GLU A 46 -16.99 -12.21 -17.38
CA GLU A 46 -15.61 -12.07 -16.97
C GLU A 46 -15.63 -11.17 -15.76
N TYR A 47 -15.59 -11.78 -14.59
CA TYR A 47 -15.37 -11.04 -13.36
C TYR A 47 -14.00 -10.37 -13.48
N ALA A 48 -13.90 -9.12 -13.06
CA ALA A 48 -12.63 -8.47 -12.82
C ALA A 48 -11.72 -9.44 -12.07
N ASP A 49 -10.45 -9.51 -12.47
CA ASP A 49 -9.48 -10.45 -11.92
C ASP A 49 -9.54 -10.42 -10.39
N GLU A 50 -9.51 -11.59 -9.74
CA GLU A 50 -9.54 -11.65 -8.30
C GLU A 50 -8.33 -10.88 -7.73
N HIS A 51 -8.54 -10.12 -6.66
CA HIS A 51 -7.46 -9.51 -5.91
C HIS A 51 -6.57 -10.60 -5.34
N ARG A 52 -5.36 -10.71 -5.86
CA ARG A 52 -4.35 -11.67 -5.43
C ARG A 52 -2.99 -11.00 -5.34
N VAL A 53 -2.11 -11.53 -4.50
CA VAL A 53 -0.75 -11.03 -4.40
C VAL A 53 -0.04 -11.21 -5.75
N GLY A 54 0.50 -10.10 -6.26
CA GLY A 54 1.25 -10.09 -7.51
C GLY A 54 0.40 -10.05 -8.78
N VAL A 55 -0.81 -9.52 -8.71
CA VAL A 55 -1.68 -9.34 -9.90
C VAL A 55 -1.02 -8.47 -10.98
N ALA A 56 -0.11 -7.58 -10.62
CA ALA A 56 0.65 -6.73 -11.55
C ALA A 56 1.83 -7.43 -12.23
N LYS A 57 2.08 -8.71 -11.93
CA LYS A 57 3.16 -9.45 -12.61
C LYS A 57 2.84 -9.70 -14.07
N GLY A 58 3.72 -9.19 -14.94
CA GLY A 58 3.57 -9.37 -16.40
C GLY A 58 2.67 -8.35 -17.09
N VAL A 59 2.19 -7.33 -16.39
CA VAL A 59 1.51 -6.18 -17.02
C VAL A 59 2.51 -5.21 -17.63
N ASP A 60 2.03 -4.15 -18.29
CA ASP A 60 2.88 -3.09 -18.86
C ASP A 60 3.83 -2.52 -17.81
N GLU A 61 5.13 -2.45 -18.13
CA GLU A 61 6.18 -2.02 -17.19
C GLU A 61 5.94 -0.62 -16.64
N ARG A 62 5.32 0.28 -17.40
CA ARG A 62 4.97 1.63 -16.92
C ARG A 62 3.98 1.59 -15.74
N ILE A 63 3.11 0.59 -15.71
CA ILE A 63 2.19 0.36 -14.58
C ILE A 63 3.00 -0.16 -13.39
N VAL A 64 3.86 -1.14 -13.60
CA VAL A 64 4.70 -1.72 -12.54
C VAL A 64 5.62 -0.66 -11.91
N GLU A 65 6.28 0.15 -12.74
CA GLU A 65 7.11 1.27 -12.27
C GLU A 65 6.29 2.31 -11.49
N GLY A 66 5.09 2.64 -11.97
CA GLY A 66 4.17 3.53 -11.26
C GLY A 66 3.78 2.99 -9.89
N LEU A 67 3.46 1.69 -9.79
CA LEU A 67 3.13 1.03 -8.53
C LEU A 67 4.32 1.02 -7.56
N ARG A 68 5.54 0.71 -8.03
CA ARG A 68 6.77 0.77 -7.21
C ARG A 68 7.06 2.18 -6.68
N MET A 69 6.90 3.19 -7.53
CA MET A 69 7.10 4.58 -7.14
C MET A 69 6.11 5.00 -6.04
N ASN A 70 4.83 4.66 -6.20
CA ASN A 70 3.82 4.94 -5.19
C ASN A 70 4.09 4.14 -3.91
N PHE A 71 4.37 2.84 -3.98
CA PHE A 71 4.75 2.04 -2.81
C PHE A 71 5.87 2.70 -1.98
N ASN A 72 6.95 3.13 -2.65
CA ASN A 72 8.06 3.80 -1.97
C ASN A 72 7.66 5.17 -1.39
N GLY A 73 6.82 5.91 -2.09
CA GLY A 73 6.26 7.19 -1.63
C GLY A 73 5.46 7.00 -0.33
N GLU A 74 4.48 6.13 -0.34
CA GLU A 74 3.64 5.84 0.82
C GLU A 74 4.44 5.34 2.03
N CYS A 75 5.38 4.41 1.82
CA CYS A 75 6.29 3.96 2.88
C CYS A 75 7.08 5.12 3.51
N SER A 76 7.52 6.08 2.69
CA SER A 76 8.25 7.27 3.16
C SER A 76 7.34 8.22 3.93
N GLU A 77 6.10 8.41 3.47
CA GLU A 77 5.11 9.28 4.12
C GLU A 77 4.70 8.78 5.50
N VAL A 78 4.59 7.47 5.70
CA VAL A 78 4.39 6.89 7.04
C VAL A 78 5.44 7.40 8.03
N GLY A 79 6.72 7.29 7.66
CA GLY A 79 7.83 7.75 8.52
C GLY A 79 7.82 9.26 8.72
N MET A 80 7.59 10.03 7.66
CA MET A 80 7.51 11.50 7.70
C MET A 80 6.38 11.98 8.61
N TYR A 81 5.17 11.45 8.46
CA TYR A 81 4.01 11.89 9.25
C TYR A 81 4.17 11.53 10.73
N LEU A 82 4.71 10.35 11.05
CA LEU A 82 5.03 10.00 12.43
C LEU A 82 6.10 10.92 13.03
N ALA A 83 7.10 11.33 12.26
CA ALA A 83 8.10 12.29 12.72
C ALA A 83 7.49 13.69 12.92
N MET A 84 6.65 14.16 11.98
CA MET A 84 5.93 15.43 12.09
C MET A 84 4.97 15.45 13.27
N SER A 85 4.29 14.32 13.56
CA SER A 85 3.46 14.15 14.75
C SER A 85 4.26 14.42 16.03
N ARG A 86 5.47 13.84 16.18
CA ARG A 86 6.33 14.07 17.33
C ARG A 86 6.77 15.53 17.45
N VAL A 87 7.00 16.23 16.34
CA VAL A 87 7.32 17.66 16.35
C VAL A 87 6.12 18.47 16.82
N ALA A 88 4.93 18.21 16.29
CA ALA A 88 3.71 18.90 16.69
C ALA A 88 3.39 18.71 18.18
N ASP A 89 3.55 17.49 18.69
CA ASP A 89 3.34 17.18 20.10
C ASP A 89 4.29 17.97 20.99
N ARG A 90 5.60 17.99 20.69
CA ARG A 90 6.59 18.79 21.44
C ARG A 90 6.34 20.29 21.37
N GLN A 91 5.67 20.78 20.34
CA GLN A 91 5.29 22.18 20.19
C GLN A 91 3.94 22.54 20.85
N GLY A 92 3.24 21.55 21.42
CA GLY A 92 1.97 21.75 22.10
C GLY A 92 0.74 21.79 21.17
N TYR A 93 0.82 21.09 20.03
CA TYR A 93 -0.28 20.96 19.06
C TYR A 93 -0.80 19.51 19.01
N PRO A 94 -1.46 19.01 20.07
CA PRO A 94 -1.84 17.59 20.16
C PRO A 94 -2.84 17.18 19.08
N GLU A 95 -3.76 18.07 18.66
CA GLU A 95 -4.73 17.76 17.61
C GLU A 95 -4.05 17.56 16.25
N ILE A 96 -3.00 18.34 15.97
CA ILE A 96 -2.19 18.20 14.75
C ILE A 96 -1.36 16.92 14.83
N ALA A 97 -0.80 16.63 16.00
CA ALA A 97 -0.04 15.38 16.22
C ALA A 97 -0.92 14.15 15.97
N GLU A 98 -2.15 14.13 16.47
CA GLU A 98 -3.10 13.03 16.23
C GLU A 98 -3.53 12.94 14.76
N ALA A 99 -3.73 14.08 14.07
CA ALA A 99 -4.03 14.08 12.64
C ALA A 99 -2.91 13.41 11.84
N TYR A 100 -1.64 13.77 12.09
CA TYR A 100 -0.49 13.12 11.44
C TYR A 100 -0.41 11.63 11.72
N LYS A 101 -0.64 11.17 12.95
CA LYS A 101 -0.66 9.73 13.26
C LYS A 101 -1.72 9.00 12.46
N ARG A 102 -2.94 9.55 12.41
CA ARG A 102 -4.04 8.94 11.67
C ARG A 102 -3.70 8.80 10.19
N TYR A 103 -3.21 9.87 9.56
CA TYR A 103 -2.82 9.82 8.16
C TYR A 103 -1.64 8.88 7.90
N ALA A 104 -0.66 8.80 8.81
CA ALA A 104 0.41 7.81 8.69
C ALA A 104 -0.12 6.36 8.61
N PHE A 105 -1.19 6.03 9.32
CA PHE A 105 -1.83 4.71 9.21
C PHE A 105 -2.62 4.55 7.90
N GLU A 106 -3.23 5.61 7.38
CA GLU A 106 -3.88 5.59 6.08
C GLU A 106 -2.85 5.33 4.96
N GLU A 107 -1.68 6.00 4.99
CA GLU A 107 -0.58 5.75 4.04
C GLU A 107 0.03 4.35 4.20
N ALA A 108 0.07 3.80 5.41
CA ALA A 108 0.49 2.42 5.61
C ALA A 108 -0.45 1.41 4.91
N GLU A 109 -1.77 1.67 4.92
CA GLU A 109 -2.75 0.87 4.18
C GLU A 109 -2.60 1.02 2.66
N HIS A 110 -2.30 2.23 2.16
CA HIS A 110 -2.00 2.44 0.75
C HIS A 110 -0.73 1.66 0.34
N ALA A 111 0.34 1.77 1.11
CA ALA A 111 1.57 1.02 0.88
C ALA A 111 1.32 -0.50 0.85
N ALA A 112 0.51 -1.02 1.80
CA ALA A 112 0.16 -2.44 1.83
C ALA A 112 -0.54 -2.89 0.56
N LYS A 113 -1.50 -2.10 0.05
CA LYS A 113 -2.21 -2.41 -1.20
C LYS A 113 -1.28 -2.40 -2.41
N PHE A 114 -0.38 -1.43 -2.53
CA PHE A 114 0.63 -1.43 -3.59
C PHE A 114 1.59 -2.62 -3.49
N ALA A 115 1.99 -3.01 -2.27
CA ALA A 115 2.80 -4.19 -2.04
C ALA A 115 2.10 -5.48 -2.50
N GLU A 116 0.80 -5.64 -2.20
CA GLU A 116 -0.01 -6.78 -2.65
C GLU A 116 -0.14 -6.82 -4.17
N LEU A 117 -0.44 -5.68 -4.82
CA LEU A 117 -0.52 -5.61 -6.28
C LEU A 117 0.79 -6.05 -6.95
N LEU A 118 1.92 -5.60 -6.43
CA LEU A 118 3.25 -5.93 -6.96
C LEU A 118 3.66 -7.37 -6.66
N GLY A 119 3.42 -7.86 -5.45
CA GLY A 119 3.87 -9.19 -5.00
C GLY A 119 5.40 -9.35 -5.04
N GLU A 120 6.14 -8.25 -4.81
CA GLU A 120 7.61 -8.21 -4.84
C GLU A 120 8.22 -8.37 -3.44
N VAL A 121 7.56 -7.82 -2.41
CA VAL A 121 8.03 -7.82 -1.02
C VAL A 121 7.30 -8.81 -0.13
N LEU A 122 6.28 -9.47 -0.66
CA LEU A 122 5.53 -10.52 0.03
C LEU A 122 5.06 -11.59 -0.96
N THR A 123 4.62 -12.71 -0.41
CA THR A 123 3.97 -13.80 -1.14
C THR A 123 2.62 -14.13 -0.47
N ASP A 124 1.81 -14.97 -1.08
CA ASP A 124 0.58 -15.53 -0.53
C ASP A 124 0.82 -16.71 0.46
N ASP A 125 2.09 -17.00 0.77
CA ASP A 125 2.52 -18.03 1.72
C ASP A 125 3.06 -17.36 3.00
N THR A 126 2.32 -17.51 4.11
CA THR A 126 2.68 -16.92 5.41
C THR A 126 4.02 -17.43 5.93
N LYS A 127 4.32 -18.73 5.78
CA LYS A 127 5.60 -19.30 6.23
C LYS A 127 6.77 -18.69 5.47
N LYS A 128 6.65 -18.60 4.15
CA LYS A 128 7.67 -17.97 3.31
C LYS A 128 7.87 -16.50 3.65
N ASN A 129 6.79 -15.76 3.94
CA ASN A 129 6.87 -14.37 4.38
C ASN A 129 7.63 -14.25 5.72
N LEU A 130 7.40 -15.15 6.68
CA LEU A 130 8.14 -15.18 7.96
C LEU A 130 9.63 -15.44 7.73
N GLU A 131 9.98 -16.43 6.93
CA GLU A 131 11.39 -16.77 6.58
C GLU A 131 12.10 -15.57 5.92
N MET A 132 11.44 -14.92 4.96
CA MET A 132 11.95 -13.72 4.30
C MET A 132 12.16 -12.57 5.29
N ARG A 133 11.23 -12.35 6.21
CA ARG A 133 11.34 -11.30 7.21
C ARG A 133 12.43 -11.58 8.22
N ALA A 134 12.51 -12.80 8.77
CA ALA A 134 13.58 -13.18 9.69
C ALA A 134 14.98 -12.90 9.10
N ALA A 135 15.22 -13.29 7.83
CA ALA A 135 16.47 -13.01 7.14
C ALA A 135 16.72 -11.50 6.93
N ALA A 136 15.69 -10.74 6.55
CA ALA A 136 15.81 -9.31 6.31
C ALA A 136 16.09 -8.52 7.60
N GLU A 137 15.47 -8.90 8.73
CA GLU A 137 15.73 -8.29 10.04
C GLU A 137 17.18 -8.54 10.52
N GLN A 138 17.73 -9.71 10.25
CA GLN A 138 19.15 -9.98 10.54
C GLN A 138 20.08 -9.05 9.75
N GLY A 139 19.83 -8.86 8.46
CA GLY A 139 20.56 -7.92 7.62
C GLY A 139 20.42 -6.47 8.10
N ALA A 140 19.19 -6.04 8.44
CA ALA A 140 18.91 -4.71 8.96
C ALA A 140 19.62 -4.45 10.29
N CYS A 141 19.66 -5.45 11.19
CA CYS A 141 20.42 -5.39 12.43
C CYS A 141 21.91 -5.20 12.19
N ALA A 142 22.50 -5.95 11.27
CA ALA A 142 23.94 -5.84 10.96
C ALA A 142 24.26 -4.44 10.40
N GLY A 143 23.53 -3.96 9.41
CA GLY A 143 23.72 -2.63 8.81
C GLY A 143 23.55 -1.49 9.82
N LYS A 144 22.55 -1.57 10.71
CA LYS A 144 22.37 -0.56 11.75
C LYS A 144 23.50 -0.59 12.79
N LYS A 145 24.05 -1.75 13.12
CA LYS A 145 25.25 -1.86 14.01
C LYS A 145 26.47 -1.21 13.39
N GLU A 146 26.72 -1.41 12.10
CA GLU A 146 27.84 -0.77 11.39
C GLU A 146 27.68 0.74 11.42
N LEU A 147 26.49 1.27 11.10
CA LEU A 147 26.20 2.69 11.11
C LEU A 147 26.36 3.28 12.54
N ALA A 148 25.84 2.61 13.55
CA ALA A 148 25.98 3.04 14.95
C ALA A 148 27.45 3.07 15.39
N THR A 149 28.23 2.06 14.98
CA THR A 149 29.68 2.00 15.27
C THR A 149 30.41 3.17 14.64
N LEU A 150 30.16 3.48 13.38
CA LEU A 150 30.72 4.63 12.69
C LEU A 150 30.34 5.95 13.36
N ALA A 151 29.06 6.10 13.73
CA ALA A 151 28.60 7.30 14.45
C ALA A 151 29.36 7.48 15.77
N LYS A 152 29.60 6.40 16.51
CA LYS A 152 30.39 6.45 17.75
C LYS A 152 31.83 6.88 17.52
N GLN A 153 32.48 6.34 16.48
CA GLN A 153 33.84 6.71 16.10
C GLN A 153 33.97 8.20 15.73
N LEU A 154 32.90 8.78 15.20
CA LEU A 154 32.81 10.19 14.82
C LEU A 154 32.29 11.10 15.96
N ASN A 155 32.10 10.59 17.18
CA ASN A 155 31.55 11.29 18.34
C ASN A 155 30.14 11.86 18.13
N LEU A 156 29.31 11.15 17.34
CA LEU A 156 27.90 11.50 17.05
C LEU A 156 26.97 10.68 17.98
N ASP A 157 27.04 10.92 19.28
CA ASP A 157 26.40 10.10 20.31
C ASP A 157 24.88 9.99 20.12
N ALA A 158 24.18 11.08 19.82
CA ALA A 158 22.73 11.06 19.59
C ALA A 158 22.32 10.15 18.40
N ILE A 159 23.13 10.13 17.34
CA ILE A 159 22.91 9.24 16.18
C ILE A 159 23.24 7.80 16.57
N HIS A 160 24.39 7.60 17.24
CA HIS A 160 24.78 6.27 17.75
C HIS A 160 23.68 5.64 18.59
N ASP A 161 23.23 6.34 19.62
CA ASP A 161 22.26 5.82 20.58
C ASP A 161 20.94 5.44 19.89
N THR A 162 20.44 6.33 19.03
CA THR A 162 19.20 6.07 18.27
C THR A 162 19.31 4.85 17.37
N VAL A 163 20.38 4.76 16.56
CA VAL A 163 20.55 3.67 15.60
C VAL A 163 20.90 2.35 16.30
N HIS A 164 21.64 2.43 17.42
CA HIS A 164 21.97 1.24 18.20
C HIS A 164 20.73 0.61 18.85
N GLU A 165 19.81 1.41 19.40
CA GLU A 165 18.53 0.87 19.91
C GLU A 165 17.68 0.24 18.80
N MET A 166 17.61 0.88 17.62
CA MET A 166 16.94 0.27 16.45
C MET A 166 17.58 -1.06 16.06
N ALA A 167 18.91 -1.20 16.11
CA ALA A 167 19.58 -2.47 15.82
C ALA A 167 19.17 -3.59 16.79
N LYS A 168 18.91 -3.25 18.06
CA LYS A 168 18.39 -4.21 19.07
C LYS A 168 16.95 -4.63 18.74
N ASP A 169 16.13 -3.69 18.27
CA ASP A 169 14.76 -3.98 17.84
C ASP A 169 14.76 -4.95 16.66
N GLU A 170 15.60 -4.72 15.64
CA GLU A 170 15.71 -5.63 14.48
C GLU A 170 16.15 -7.04 14.91
N ALA A 171 17.10 -7.14 15.85
CA ALA A 171 17.50 -8.43 16.39
C ALA A 171 16.37 -9.13 17.17
N ARG A 172 15.49 -8.38 17.81
CA ARG A 172 14.31 -8.90 18.50
C ARG A 172 13.24 -9.35 17.49
N HIS A 173 12.98 -8.53 16.46
CA HIS A 173 12.04 -8.85 15.38
C HIS A 173 12.46 -10.12 14.64
N GLY A 174 13.73 -10.22 14.24
CA GLY A 174 14.25 -11.40 13.55
C GLY A 174 14.06 -12.70 14.35
N ARG A 175 14.37 -12.65 15.66
CA ARG A 175 14.12 -13.80 16.56
C ARG A 175 12.62 -14.12 16.72
N ALA A 176 11.78 -13.10 16.74
CA ALA A 176 10.33 -13.31 16.84
C ALA A 176 9.78 -13.99 15.59
N PHE A 177 10.17 -13.54 14.39
CA PHE A 177 9.75 -14.15 13.12
C PHE A 177 10.28 -15.58 12.95
N ASP A 178 11.50 -15.85 13.42
CA ASP A 178 12.10 -17.20 13.36
C ASP A 178 11.41 -18.18 14.31
N GLY A 179 10.79 -17.71 15.37
CA GLY A 179 10.08 -18.50 16.37
C GLY A 179 8.59 -18.74 16.10
N LEU A 180 8.01 -18.10 15.09
CA LEU A 180 6.60 -18.26 14.69
C LEU A 180 6.42 -19.30 13.60
#